data_1aee1afc0f93d8c9747204b21f5fe27d
#
_entry.id   1aee1afc0f93d8c9747204b21f5fe27d
#
_cell.length_a   1.000
_cell.length_b   1.000
_cell.length_c   1.000
_cell.angle_alpha   90.00
_cell.angle_beta   90.00
_cell.angle_gamma   90.00
#
_symmetry.space_group_name_H-M   'P 1'
#
loop_
_entity.id
_entity.type
_entity.pdbx_description
1 polymer ?
#
loop_
_entity_poly.entity_id
_entity_poly.type
_entity_poly.pdbx_seq_one_letter_code
_entity_poly.pdbx_strand_id
1 'polypeptide(L)'
;PNVRITANYPGASAQTLENTVTQVIEKNMTGLDNLMYMSSQSSATGQATVTLSFPAGTDPDEAVQQVQNQLQSALRKLPQAVQNQG
;
A
#
# COMPACT_ATOMS: atom_id res chain seq x y z
N PRO A 1 -15.80 3.99 -2.37
CA PRO A 1 -14.74 3.64 -3.33
C PRO A 1 -13.59 2.92 -2.66
N ASN A 2 -12.95 2.03 -3.41
CA ASN A 2 -11.81 1.26 -2.92
C ASN A 2 -10.59 1.58 -3.76
N VAL A 3 -9.45 1.70 -3.09
CA VAL A 3 -8.16 1.88 -3.75
C VAL A 3 -7.27 0.70 -3.38
N ARG A 4 -6.62 0.12 -4.37
CA ARG A 4 -5.75 -1.03 -4.16
C ARG A 4 -4.32 -0.68 -4.53
N ILE A 5 -3.40 -1.03 -3.64
CA ILE A 5 -1.96 -0.86 -3.86
C ILE A 5 -1.37 -2.26 -3.98
N THR A 6 -0.63 -2.49 -5.06
CA THR A 6 0.07 -3.76 -5.27
C THR A 6 1.56 -3.49 -5.40
N ALA A 7 2.35 -4.23 -4.64
CA ALA A 7 3.81 -4.11 -4.69
C ALA A 7 4.42 -5.50 -4.84
N ASN A 8 5.50 -5.59 -5.60
CA ASN A 8 6.20 -6.85 -5.83
C ASN A 8 7.62 -6.76 -5.29
N TYR A 9 8.00 -7.78 -4.52
CA TYR A 9 9.37 -7.92 -4.02
C TYR A 9 9.84 -9.33 -4.36
N PRO A 10 10.42 -9.52 -5.56
CA PRO A 10 10.78 -10.87 -6.02
C PRO A 10 11.75 -11.55 -5.05
N GLY A 11 11.48 -12.80 -4.76
CA GLY A 11 12.32 -13.61 -3.89
C GLY A 11 12.10 -13.43 -2.40
N ALA A 12 11.26 -12.50 -1.99
CA ALA A 12 10.98 -12.32 -0.57
C ALA A 12 9.96 -13.34 -0.07
N SER A 13 10.16 -13.82 1.17
CA SER A 13 9.14 -14.62 1.83
C SER A 13 7.97 -13.74 2.23
N ALA A 14 6.82 -14.36 2.54
CA ALA A 14 5.66 -13.60 2.99
C ALA A 14 5.97 -12.80 4.25
N GLN A 15 6.75 -13.34 5.17
CA GLN A 15 7.14 -12.65 6.39
C GLN A 15 8.02 -11.43 6.09
N THR A 16 9.04 -11.59 5.24
CA THR A 16 9.91 -10.48 4.86
C THR A 16 9.10 -9.40 4.14
N LEU A 17 8.22 -9.81 3.24
CA LEU A 17 7.37 -8.90 2.50
C LEU A 17 6.49 -8.08 3.44
N GLU A 18 5.86 -8.73 4.41
CA GLU A 18 5.04 -8.02 5.38
C GLU A 18 5.84 -7.03 6.19
N ASN A 19 7.02 -7.42 6.66
CA ASN A 19 7.84 -6.59 7.53
C ASN A 19 8.47 -5.40 6.80
N THR A 20 8.82 -5.57 5.53
CA THR A 20 9.56 -4.55 4.78
C THR A 20 8.71 -3.72 3.83
N VAL A 21 7.58 -4.26 3.39
CA VAL A 21 6.73 -3.60 2.40
C VAL A 21 5.35 -3.30 2.97
N THR A 22 4.64 -4.34 3.39
CA THR A 22 3.24 -4.20 3.79
C THR A 22 3.09 -3.27 4.98
N GLN A 23 3.90 -3.45 6.03
CA GLN A 23 3.81 -2.61 7.22
C GLN A 23 4.19 -1.17 6.94
N VAL A 24 5.17 -0.95 6.06
CA VAL A 24 5.58 0.40 5.70
C VAL A 24 4.45 1.12 4.97
N ILE A 25 3.80 0.44 4.02
CA ILE A 25 2.68 1.02 3.30
C ILE A 25 1.52 1.30 4.25
N GLU A 26 1.15 0.33 5.08
CA GLU A 26 0.05 0.50 6.04
C GLU A 26 0.29 1.70 6.95
N LYS A 27 1.51 1.81 7.47
CA LYS A 27 1.86 2.88 8.40
C LYS A 27 1.71 4.25 7.75
N ASN A 28 2.07 4.36 6.48
CA ASN A 28 1.92 5.62 5.76
C ASN A 28 0.48 5.91 5.39
N MET A 29 -0.35 4.88 5.22
CA MET A 29 -1.75 5.08 4.85
C MET A 29 -2.64 5.43 6.04
N THR A 30 -2.19 5.21 7.27
CA THR A 30 -3.00 5.54 8.45
C THR A 30 -3.24 7.03 8.60
N GLY A 31 -2.46 7.88 7.90
CA GLY A 31 -2.66 9.32 7.93
C GLY A 31 -3.63 9.85 6.89
N LEU A 32 -4.25 8.97 6.12
CA LEU A 32 -5.19 9.41 5.09
C LEU A 32 -6.50 9.91 5.69
N ASP A 33 -7.00 11.01 5.13
CA ASP A 33 -8.30 11.54 5.51
C ASP A 33 -9.40 10.64 4.96
N ASN A 34 -10.46 10.45 5.75
CA ASN A 34 -11.65 9.69 5.36
C ASN A 34 -11.39 8.20 5.13
N LEU A 35 -10.22 7.69 5.52
CA LEU A 35 -9.99 6.25 5.42
C LEU A 35 -10.88 5.53 6.41
N MET A 36 -11.76 4.66 5.90
CA MET A 36 -12.71 3.93 6.73
C MET A 36 -12.17 2.55 7.12
N TYR A 37 -11.53 1.88 6.16
CA TYR A 37 -11.10 0.51 6.36
C TYR A 37 -9.86 0.22 5.52
N MET A 38 -8.96 -0.57 6.07
CA MET A 38 -7.75 -0.97 5.36
C MET A 38 -7.48 -2.45 5.64
N SER A 39 -7.17 -3.20 4.60
CA SER A 39 -6.76 -4.59 4.72
C SER A 39 -5.55 -4.84 3.85
N SER A 40 -4.75 -5.84 4.22
CA SER A 40 -3.55 -6.15 3.48
C SER A 40 -3.34 -7.65 3.40
N GLN A 41 -2.62 -8.07 2.36
CA GLN A 41 -2.23 -9.46 2.17
C GLN A 41 -0.80 -9.51 1.66
N SER A 42 -0.04 -10.49 2.15
CA SER A 42 1.32 -10.75 1.70
C SER A 42 1.40 -12.18 1.21
N SER A 43 1.91 -12.35 0.01
CA SER A 43 1.97 -13.65 -0.65
C SER A 43 3.39 -14.21 -0.61
N ALA A 44 3.51 -15.53 -0.56
CA ALA A 44 4.82 -16.19 -0.62
C ALA A 44 5.51 -15.99 -1.97
N THR A 45 4.79 -15.50 -2.97
CA THR A 45 5.37 -15.19 -4.28
C THR A 45 6.02 -13.81 -4.33
N GLY A 46 6.01 -13.08 -3.22
CA GLY A 46 6.62 -11.76 -3.16
C GLY A 46 5.67 -10.62 -3.53
N GLN A 47 4.37 -10.86 -3.53
CA GLN A 47 3.38 -9.83 -3.84
C GLN A 47 2.66 -9.38 -2.58
N ALA A 48 2.63 -8.07 -2.37
CA ALA A 48 1.86 -7.46 -1.29
C ALA A 48 0.72 -6.66 -1.88
N THR A 49 -0.46 -6.78 -1.29
CA THR A 49 -1.64 -6.03 -1.72
C THR A 49 -2.25 -5.34 -0.52
N VAL A 50 -2.46 -4.04 -0.62
CA VAL A 50 -3.14 -3.24 0.40
C VAL A 50 -4.39 -2.66 -0.21
N THR A 51 -5.53 -2.94 0.39
CA THR A 51 -6.83 -2.44 -0.07
C THR A 51 -7.34 -1.40 0.92
N LEU A 52 -7.70 -0.23 0.41
CA LEU A 52 -8.17 0.90 1.20
C LEU A 52 -9.60 1.18 0.82
N SER A 53 -10.48 1.24 1.82
CA SER A 53 -11.91 1.52 1.60
C SER A 53 -12.27 2.87 2.18
N PHE A 54 -13.01 3.65 1.42
CA PHE A 54 -13.46 4.98 1.82
C PHE A 54 -14.98 5.02 1.89
N PRO A 55 -15.55 5.94 2.68
CA PRO A 55 -17.01 6.04 2.80
C PRO A 55 -17.67 6.39 1.48
N ALA A 56 -18.93 6.03 1.36
CA ALA A 56 -19.75 6.45 0.22
C ALA A 56 -19.79 7.98 0.16
N GLY A 57 -19.65 8.53 -1.05
CA GLY A 57 -19.59 9.97 -1.22
C GLY A 57 -18.19 10.54 -1.32
N THR A 58 -17.17 9.74 -1.02
CA THR A 58 -15.79 10.16 -1.24
C THR A 58 -15.51 10.21 -2.73
N ASP A 59 -14.88 11.29 -3.19
CA ASP A 59 -14.50 11.41 -4.59
C ASP A 59 -13.41 10.39 -4.91
N PRO A 60 -13.66 9.44 -5.85
CA PRO A 60 -12.65 8.41 -6.17
C PRO A 60 -11.34 9.00 -6.67
N ASP A 61 -11.38 10.05 -7.46
CA ASP A 61 -10.17 10.67 -8.00
C ASP A 61 -9.34 11.29 -6.88
N GLU A 62 -9.99 11.95 -5.94
CA GLU A 62 -9.33 12.54 -4.79
C GLU A 62 -8.73 11.46 -3.89
N ALA A 63 -9.46 10.37 -3.69
CA ALA A 63 -8.97 9.26 -2.88
C ALA A 63 -7.70 8.67 -3.49
N VAL A 64 -7.69 8.43 -4.80
CA VAL A 64 -6.52 7.89 -5.49
C VAL A 64 -5.37 8.87 -5.38
N GLN A 65 -5.61 10.16 -5.53
CA GLN A 65 -4.58 11.18 -5.45
C GLN A 65 -3.92 11.18 -4.06
N GLN A 66 -4.72 11.13 -3.01
CA GLN A 66 -4.19 11.11 -1.65
C GLN A 66 -3.39 9.85 -1.39
N VAL A 67 -3.87 8.70 -1.86
CA VAL A 67 -3.15 7.44 -1.72
C VAL A 67 -1.82 7.50 -2.44
N GLN A 68 -1.79 8.03 -3.65
CA GLN A 68 -0.54 8.16 -4.40
C GLN A 68 0.46 9.07 -3.71
N ASN A 69 -0.01 10.17 -3.13
CA ASN A 69 0.88 11.09 -2.41
C ASN A 69 1.51 10.41 -1.20
N GLN A 70 0.72 9.66 -0.43
CA GLN A 70 1.23 8.92 0.72
C GLN A 70 2.14 7.79 0.29
N LEU A 71 1.80 7.12 -0.82
CA LEU A 71 2.61 6.03 -1.34
C LEU A 71 4.01 6.51 -1.73
N GLN A 72 4.12 7.70 -2.29
CA GLN A 72 5.42 8.24 -2.66
C GLN A 72 6.31 8.46 -1.45
N SER A 73 5.73 8.87 -0.32
CA SER A 73 6.48 8.95 0.93
C SER A 73 6.93 7.57 1.40
N ALA A 74 6.07 6.57 1.23
CA ALA A 74 6.40 5.20 1.62
C ALA A 74 7.46 4.59 0.72
N LEU A 75 7.45 4.91 -0.58
CA LEU A 75 8.41 4.35 -1.53
C LEU A 75 9.85 4.60 -1.13
N ARG A 76 10.13 5.75 -0.53
CA ARG A 76 11.48 6.09 -0.10
C ARG A 76 11.98 5.18 1.01
N LYS A 77 11.07 4.54 1.73
CA LYS A 77 11.39 3.66 2.86
C LYS A 77 11.36 2.20 2.47
N LEU A 78 10.94 1.89 1.24
CA LEU A 78 10.83 0.51 0.76
C LEU A 78 12.16 0.04 0.18
N PRO A 79 12.39 -1.30 0.15
CA PRO A 79 13.55 -1.85 -0.54
C PRO A 79 13.58 -1.39 -2.00
N GLN A 80 14.78 -1.18 -2.52
CA GLN A 80 14.93 -0.65 -3.86
C GLN A 80 14.30 -1.53 -4.93
N ALA A 81 14.34 -2.85 -4.73
CA ALA A 81 13.70 -3.78 -5.67
C ALA A 81 12.20 -3.51 -5.80
N VAL A 82 11.56 -3.11 -4.70
CA VAL A 82 10.13 -2.78 -4.72
C VAL A 82 9.91 -1.43 -5.37
N GLN A 83 10.77 -0.45 -5.11
CA GLN A 83 10.67 0.88 -5.70
C GLN A 83 10.72 0.81 -7.23
N ASN A 84 11.57 -0.06 -7.76
CA ASN A 84 11.71 -0.21 -9.20
C ASN A 84 10.50 -0.88 -9.85
N GLN A 85 9.75 -1.65 -9.10
CA GLN A 85 8.56 -2.35 -9.59
C GLN A 85 7.30 -1.50 -9.46
N GLY A 86 7.29 -0.68 -8.50
CA GLY A 86 6.13 0.00 -8.08
C GLY A 86 5.52 1.09 -8.66
#